data_aa174ff1531ef5be14534f4ef750213e
#
_entry.id   aa174ff1531ef5be14534f4ef750213e
#
_cell.length_a   1.000
_cell.length_b   1.000
_cell.length_c   1.000
_cell.angle_alpha   90.00
_cell.angle_beta   90.00
_cell.angle_gamma   90.00
#
_symmetry.space_group_name_H-M   'P 1'
#
loop_
_entity.id
_entity.type
_entity.pdbx_description
1 polymer ?
#
loop_
_entity_poly.entity_id
_entity_poly.type
_entity_poly.pdbx_seq_one_letter_code
_entity_poly.pdbx_strand_id
1 'polypeptide(L)'
;LVLGVTGMLGSAVFKFLSNKYDVWGTVRSFSGKGFFSAELQEKMISGIDVLNQDELVNVLAVVKPDIVVNCVGLIKQHFNAKDPLVALPINSMFPHRLARLCGLTGTRVVHISTDCVFSGDGEMYVESDISDAHDIYGKSKYIGELNDYAHCITLRTSIIGHELNSKASLVDWFLGQGDQVKGFTKAIFSGFPTVELAKIIQDYVIPHSDLAGVYHVSAEPIDKCTLLELIAEVYIKEIEIVADDTLVINRSLNSMWFKEATGYKPPSWRSLVQVMFDNR
;
A
#
# COMPACT_ATOMS: atom_id res chain seq x y z
N LEU A 1 11.94 1.42 -10.62
CA LEU A 1 11.86 2.65 -9.82
C LEU A 1 10.72 2.55 -8.82
N VAL A 2 10.98 2.83 -7.54
CA VAL A 2 9.95 2.92 -6.48
C VAL A 2 9.79 4.37 -6.07
N LEU A 3 8.57 4.91 -6.19
CA LEU A 3 8.25 6.25 -5.75
C LEU A 3 7.73 6.22 -4.31
N GLY A 4 8.26 7.10 -3.44
CA GLY A 4 7.79 7.24 -2.05
C GLY A 4 8.35 6.19 -1.08
N VAL A 5 9.65 5.88 -1.17
CA VAL A 5 10.30 4.83 -0.36
C VAL A 5 10.34 5.11 1.15
N THR A 6 10.02 6.31 1.62
CA THR A 6 9.91 6.62 3.05
C THR A 6 8.54 6.29 3.65
N GLY A 7 7.55 5.94 2.83
CA GLY A 7 6.24 5.46 3.29
C GLY A 7 6.32 3.99 3.76
N MET A 8 5.35 3.58 4.56
CA MET A 8 5.26 2.23 5.14
C MET A 8 5.37 1.12 4.06
N LEU A 9 4.60 1.22 2.96
CA LEU A 9 4.68 0.27 1.87
C LEU A 9 5.93 0.49 1.01
N GLY A 10 6.24 1.75 0.66
CA GLY A 10 7.36 2.07 -0.22
C GLY A 10 8.70 1.57 0.32
N SER A 11 8.89 1.63 1.65
CA SER A 11 10.11 1.11 2.29
C SER A 11 10.22 -0.41 2.19
N ALA A 12 9.13 -1.13 2.40
CA ALA A 12 9.09 -2.58 2.26
C ALA A 12 9.34 -3.00 0.81
N VAL A 13 8.65 -2.36 -0.15
CA VAL A 13 8.82 -2.64 -1.59
C VAL A 13 10.26 -2.35 -2.03
N PHE A 14 10.82 -1.20 -1.66
CA PHE A 14 12.19 -0.83 -2.03
C PHE A 14 13.22 -1.82 -1.51
N LYS A 15 13.17 -2.14 -0.19
CA LYS A 15 14.06 -3.12 0.44
C LYS A 15 13.92 -4.51 -0.20
N PHE A 16 12.69 -4.98 -0.39
CA PHE A 16 12.43 -6.34 -0.87
C PHE A 16 12.85 -6.51 -2.34
N LEU A 17 12.47 -5.59 -3.22
CA LEU A 17 12.82 -5.65 -4.63
C LEU A 17 14.32 -5.49 -4.88
N SER A 18 15.04 -4.74 -4.04
CA SER A 18 16.50 -4.55 -4.17
C SER A 18 17.30 -5.84 -3.99
N ASN A 19 16.71 -6.89 -3.40
CA ASN A 19 17.35 -8.20 -3.31
C ASN A 19 17.41 -8.96 -4.65
N LYS A 20 16.60 -8.57 -5.64
CA LYS A 20 16.44 -9.31 -6.90
C LYS A 20 16.65 -8.47 -8.15
N TYR A 21 16.42 -7.16 -8.07
CA TYR A 21 16.44 -6.24 -9.20
C TYR A 21 17.36 -5.05 -8.95
N ASP A 22 17.76 -4.36 -10.01
CA ASP A 22 18.38 -3.04 -9.92
C ASP A 22 17.28 -2.00 -9.65
N VAL A 23 17.11 -1.62 -8.39
CA VAL A 23 16.01 -0.77 -7.94
C VAL A 23 16.52 0.60 -7.51
N TRP A 24 15.87 1.64 -8.02
CA TRP A 24 16.04 3.01 -7.59
C TRP A 24 14.83 3.48 -6.78
N GLY A 25 15.06 4.30 -5.76
CA GLY A 25 14.01 4.85 -4.90
C GLY A 25 13.99 6.37 -4.90
N THR A 26 12.81 6.99 -4.69
CA THR A 26 12.71 8.45 -4.53
C THR A 26 12.29 8.85 -3.14
N VAL A 27 12.86 9.95 -2.64
CA VAL A 27 12.51 10.61 -1.39
C VAL A 27 12.36 12.12 -1.57
N ARG A 28 11.45 12.76 -0.82
CA ARG A 28 11.29 14.22 -0.87
C ARG A 28 12.44 14.95 -0.21
N SER A 29 12.93 14.46 0.94
CA SER A 29 14.01 15.10 1.68
C SER A 29 15.21 14.19 1.78
N PHE A 30 16.40 14.80 1.85
CA PHE A 30 17.65 14.05 2.05
C PHE A 30 17.66 13.25 3.35
N SER A 31 17.04 13.77 4.41
CA SER A 31 16.93 13.08 5.72
C SER A 31 16.22 11.73 5.64
N GLY A 32 15.33 11.55 4.66
CA GLY A 32 14.64 10.28 4.43
C GLY A 32 15.57 9.11 4.07
N LYS A 33 16.79 9.39 3.57
CA LYS A 33 17.78 8.35 3.29
C LYS A 33 18.30 7.67 4.56
N GLY A 34 18.35 8.38 5.69
CA GLY A 34 18.89 7.86 6.94
C GLY A 34 18.20 6.64 7.53
N PHE A 35 17.02 6.28 7.02
CA PHE A 35 16.30 5.06 7.40
C PHE A 35 16.78 3.79 6.68
N PHE A 36 17.75 3.91 5.77
CA PHE A 36 18.21 2.82 4.91
C PHE A 36 19.71 2.57 5.06
N SER A 37 20.16 1.35 4.74
CA SER A 37 21.60 1.02 4.71
C SER A 37 22.34 1.90 3.68
N ALA A 38 23.65 2.05 3.87
CA ALA A 38 24.48 2.85 2.95
C ALA A 38 24.36 2.39 1.49
N GLU A 39 24.32 1.08 1.26
CA GLU A 39 24.15 0.48 -0.06
C GLU A 39 22.81 0.90 -0.72
N LEU A 40 21.70 0.86 0.02
CA LEU A 40 20.39 1.31 -0.49
C LEU A 40 20.36 2.83 -0.70
N GLN A 41 21.07 3.61 0.14
CA GLN A 41 21.14 5.07 -0.02
C GLN A 41 21.78 5.50 -1.33
N GLU A 42 22.72 4.74 -1.89
CA GLU A 42 23.35 5.00 -3.19
C GLU A 42 22.34 4.90 -4.35
N LYS A 43 21.30 4.08 -4.18
CA LYS A 43 20.20 3.91 -5.15
C LYS A 43 19.00 4.82 -4.87
N MET A 44 19.16 5.86 -4.05
CA MET A 44 18.07 6.77 -3.72
C MET A 44 18.30 8.18 -4.26
N ILE A 45 17.28 8.72 -4.93
CA ILE A 45 17.26 10.09 -5.46
C ILE A 45 16.43 10.95 -4.50
N SER A 46 17.05 11.98 -3.94
CA SER A 46 16.41 12.93 -3.01
C SER A 46 15.98 14.22 -3.70
N GLY A 47 15.06 14.96 -3.05
CA GLY A 47 14.54 16.22 -3.56
C GLY A 47 13.44 16.05 -4.59
N ILE A 48 12.75 14.91 -4.61
CA ILE A 48 11.71 14.62 -5.60
C ILE A 48 10.33 14.90 -5.03
N ASP A 49 9.72 15.97 -5.46
CA ASP A 49 8.29 16.21 -5.31
C ASP A 49 7.56 15.67 -6.56
N VAL A 50 6.76 14.63 -6.37
CA VAL A 50 6.00 14.00 -7.47
C VAL A 50 4.97 14.93 -8.12
N LEU A 51 4.63 16.06 -7.49
CA LEU A 51 3.78 17.10 -8.07
C LEU A 51 4.56 18.05 -8.96
N ASN A 52 5.90 18.08 -8.86
CA ASN A 52 6.78 18.81 -9.77
C ASN A 52 7.05 17.92 -11.00
N GLN A 53 6.47 18.31 -12.13
CA GLN A 53 6.55 17.52 -13.36
C GLN A 53 7.98 17.43 -13.90
N ASP A 54 8.77 18.49 -13.78
CA ASP A 54 10.16 18.52 -14.28
C ASP A 54 11.06 17.58 -13.49
N GLU A 55 10.90 17.55 -12.15
CA GLU A 55 11.63 16.60 -11.30
C GLU A 55 11.27 15.14 -11.65
N LEU A 56 9.99 14.86 -11.87
CA LEU A 56 9.53 13.53 -12.25
C LEU A 56 10.08 13.10 -13.62
N VAL A 57 10.06 13.99 -14.62
CA VAL A 57 10.63 13.75 -15.95
C VAL A 57 12.14 13.50 -15.84
N ASN A 58 12.85 14.30 -15.06
CA ASN A 58 14.29 14.13 -14.86
C ASN A 58 14.63 12.78 -14.22
N VAL A 59 13.88 12.36 -13.21
CA VAL A 59 14.07 11.03 -12.58
C VAL A 59 13.85 9.91 -13.60
N LEU A 60 12.78 9.96 -14.37
CA LEU A 60 12.50 8.95 -15.40
C LEU A 60 13.58 8.93 -16.49
N ALA A 61 14.08 10.10 -16.90
CA ALA A 61 15.14 10.21 -17.91
C ALA A 61 16.50 9.66 -17.43
N VAL A 62 16.83 9.86 -16.14
CA VAL A 62 18.07 9.37 -15.53
C VAL A 62 17.99 7.87 -15.25
N VAL A 63 16.93 7.41 -14.63
CA VAL A 63 16.78 6.00 -14.20
C VAL A 63 16.41 5.09 -15.37
N LYS A 64 15.59 5.57 -16.31
CA LYS A 64 15.03 4.80 -17.44
C LYS A 64 14.43 3.46 -16.99
N PRO A 65 13.48 3.48 -16.06
CA PRO A 65 12.99 2.25 -15.46
C PRO A 65 12.10 1.46 -16.43
N ASP A 66 12.21 0.14 -16.41
CA ASP A 66 11.24 -0.75 -17.07
C ASP A 66 9.89 -0.70 -16.36
N ILE A 67 9.93 -0.56 -15.03
CA ILE A 67 8.74 -0.56 -14.17
C ILE A 67 8.84 0.56 -13.12
N VAL A 68 7.73 1.26 -12.91
CA VAL A 68 7.54 2.20 -11.79
C VAL A 68 6.52 1.63 -10.83
N VAL A 69 6.90 1.46 -9.55
CA VAL A 69 5.96 1.14 -8.47
C VAL A 69 5.60 2.43 -7.73
N ASN A 70 4.36 2.85 -7.86
CA ASN A 70 3.86 4.07 -7.22
C ASN A 70 3.29 3.78 -5.83
N CYS A 71 4.10 4.00 -4.79
CA CYS A 71 3.71 3.92 -3.38
C CYS A 71 3.40 5.31 -2.78
N VAL A 72 3.37 6.36 -3.60
CA VAL A 72 3.01 7.71 -3.15
C VAL A 72 1.50 7.83 -3.01
N GLY A 73 1.06 8.34 -1.88
CA GLY A 73 -0.32 8.67 -1.61
C GLY A 73 -0.46 9.42 -0.30
N LEU A 74 -1.44 10.32 -0.23
CA LEU A 74 -1.85 10.94 1.01
C LEU A 74 -2.74 9.94 1.76
N ILE A 75 -2.34 9.56 2.97
CA ILE A 75 -3.06 8.57 3.78
C ILE A 75 -4.18 9.23 4.59
N LYS A 76 -5.21 8.46 4.95
CA LYS A 76 -6.41 8.95 5.68
C LYS A 76 -6.06 9.59 7.03
N GLN A 77 -5.02 9.13 7.71
CA GLN A 77 -4.55 9.61 9.00
C GLN A 77 -3.82 10.97 8.93
N HIS A 78 -3.43 11.40 7.74
CA HIS A 78 -2.75 12.69 7.58
C HIS A 78 -3.76 13.83 7.83
N PHE A 79 -3.36 14.86 8.60
CA PHE A 79 -4.27 15.94 8.99
C PHE A 79 -4.89 16.71 7.80
N ASN A 80 -4.16 16.79 6.66
CA ASN A 80 -4.63 17.41 5.42
C ASN A 80 -5.41 16.44 4.50
N ALA A 81 -5.66 15.19 4.92
CA ALA A 81 -6.35 14.21 4.06
C ALA A 81 -7.81 14.61 3.74
N LYS A 82 -8.38 15.53 4.49
CA LYS A 82 -9.73 16.07 4.27
C LYS A 82 -9.74 17.30 3.36
N ASP A 83 -8.57 17.89 3.06
CA ASP A 83 -8.45 19.03 2.16
C ASP A 83 -8.38 18.55 0.69
N PRO A 84 -9.39 18.85 -0.15
CA PRO A 84 -9.37 18.44 -1.55
C PRO A 84 -8.22 19.06 -2.34
N LEU A 85 -7.73 20.25 -1.97
CA LEU A 85 -6.60 20.89 -2.65
C LEU A 85 -5.27 20.17 -2.41
N VAL A 86 -5.19 19.36 -1.36
CA VAL A 86 -4.02 18.52 -1.06
C VAL A 86 -4.23 17.10 -1.54
N ALA A 87 -5.42 16.51 -1.31
CA ALA A 87 -5.69 15.13 -1.63
C ALA A 87 -5.81 14.85 -3.13
N LEU A 88 -6.54 15.68 -3.89
CA LEU A 88 -6.76 15.46 -5.31
C LEU A 88 -5.48 15.53 -6.17
N PRO A 89 -4.58 16.51 -6.00
CA PRO A 89 -3.32 16.51 -6.75
C PRO A 89 -2.50 15.24 -6.57
N ILE A 90 -2.40 14.71 -5.34
CA ILE A 90 -1.56 13.56 -5.01
C ILE A 90 -2.26 12.24 -5.33
N ASN A 91 -3.49 12.06 -4.87
CA ASN A 91 -4.17 10.77 -4.96
C ASN A 91 -4.90 10.56 -6.29
N SER A 92 -5.35 11.65 -6.95
CA SER A 92 -6.15 11.57 -8.17
C SER A 92 -5.35 11.94 -9.42
N MET A 93 -4.76 13.13 -9.45
CA MET A 93 -4.15 13.67 -10.69
C MET A 93 -2.76 13.08 -10.96
N PHE A 94 -1.93 12.93 -9.93
CA PHE A 94 -0.56 12.44 -10.08
C PHE A 94 -0.50 11.04 -10.70
N PRO A 95 -1.27 10.02 -10.29
CA PRO A 95 -1.22 8.70 -10.91
C PRO A 95 -1.45 8.73 -12.43
N HIS A 96 -2.42 9.50 -12.90
CA HIS A 96 -2.70 9.64 -14.34
C HIS A 96 -1.57 10.39 -15.09
N ARG A 97 -0.96 11.41 -14.49
CA ARG A 97 0.22 12.08 -15.05
C ARG A 97 1.39 11.13 -15.18
N LEU A 98 1.64 10.35 -14.13
CA LEU A 98 2.68 9.31 -14.12
C LEU A 98 2.44 8.28 -15.22
N ALA A 99 1.22 7.76 -15.35
CA ALA A 99 0.85 6.80 -16.39
C ALA A 99 1.12 7.34 -17.78
N ARG A 100 0.73 8.60 -18.07
CA ARG A 100 1.00 9.23 -19.36
C ARG A 100 2.49 9.41 -19.65
N LEU A 101 3.29 9.84 -18.67
CA LEU A 101 4.75 9.97 -18.82
C LEU A 101 5.41 8.60 -19.06
N CYS A 102 5.04 7.59 -18.29
CA CYS A 102 5.55 6.24 -18.45
C CYS A 102 5.15 5.61 -19.79
N GLY A 103 3.95 5.92 -20.30
CA GLY A 103 3.50 5.48 -21.63
C GLY A 103 4.36 5.98 -22.77
N LEU A 104 4.99 7.19 -22.65
CA LEU A 104 5.90 7.73 -23.66
C LEU A 104 7.20 6.93 -23.79
N THR A 105 7.60 6.22 -22.74
CA THR A 105 8.86 5.46 -22.67
C THR A 105 8.66 3.95 -22.68
N GLY A 106 7.40 3.48 -22.76
CA GLY A 106 7.07 2.07 -22.65
C GLY A 106 7.24 1.49 -21.24
N THR A 107 7.39 2.35 -20.23
CA THR A 107 7.53 1.96 -18.83
C THR A 107 6.20 1.48 -18.25
N ARG A 108 6.20 0.31 -17.61
CA ARG A 108 5.02 -0.21 -16.91
C ARG A 108 4.81 0.48 -15.56
N VAL A 109 3.55 0.70 -15.15
CA VAL A 109 3.21 1.29 -13.86
C VAL A 109 2.44 0.30 -12.99
N VAL A 110 2.91 0.08 -11.77
CA VAL A 110 2.19 -0.59 -10.69
C VAL A 110 1.72 0.46 -9.70
N HIS A 111 0.41 0.71 -9.66
CA HIS A 111 -0.20 1.71 -8.78
C HIS A 111 -0.92 1.04 -7.60
N ILE A 112 -0.75 1.60 -6.41
CA ILE A 112 -1.41 1.08 -5.20
C ILE A 112 -2.64 1.92 -4.87
N SER A 113 -3.81 1.28 -4.87
CA SER A 113 -5.08 1.83 -4.42
C SER A 113 -5.49 1.24 -3.07
N THR A 114 -6.74 1.42 -2.66
CA THR A 114 -7.21 1.10 -1.31
C THR A 114 -8.61 0.48 -1.33
N ASP A 115 -8.91 -0.35 -0.33
CA ASP A 115 -10.26 -0.82 0.00
C ASP A 115 -11.20 0.32 0.44
N CYS A 116 -10.63 1.46 0.87
CA CYS A 116 -11.40 2.64 1.28
C CYS A 116 -12.13 3.35 0.11
N VAL A 117 -12.00 2.87 -1.13
CA VAL A 117 -12.88 3.25 -2.24
C VAL A 117 -14.32 2.77 -2.01
N PHE A 118 -14.52 1.86 -1.07
CA PHE A 118 -15.82 1.37 -0.62
C PHE A 118 -16.19 1.92 0.76
N SER A 119 -17.51 2.10 1.00
CA SER A 119 -18.05 2.56 2.29
C SER A 119 -17.75 1.56 3.42
N GLY A 120 -17.87 0.28 3.13
CA GLY A 120 -17.82 -0.81 4.11
C GLY A 120 -19.18 -1.19 4.66
N ASP A 121 -20.26 -0.77 4.00
CA ASP A 121 -21.63 -1.20 4.31
C ASP A 121 -21.96 -2.57 3.68
N GLY A 122 -21.16 -2.98 2.67
CA GLY A 122 -21.17 -4.32 2.07
C GLY A 122 -20.04 -5.21 2.59
N GLU A 123 -19.76 -6.28 1.84
CA GLU A 123 -18.66 -7.21 2.12
C GLU A 123 -18.19 -7.89 0.83
N MET A 124 -16.97 -8.43 0.82
CA MET A 124 -16.41 -9.19 -0.30
C MET A 124 -16.57 -8.47 -1.65
N TYR A 125 -16.31 -7.17 -1.66
CA TYR A 125 -16.40 -6.34 -2.86
C TYR A 125 -15.59 -6.90 -4.01
N VAL A 126 -16.16 -6.86 -5.22
CA VAL A 126 -15.50 -7.24 -6.47
C VAL A 126 -15.04 -6.00 -7.26
N GLU A 127 -14.16 -6.19 -8.25
CA GLU A 127 -13.58 -5.09 -9.02
C GLU A 127 -14.61 -4.26 -9.78
N SER A 128 -15.74 -4.88 -10.18
CA SER A 128 -16.85 -4.24 -10.87
C SER A 128 -17.81 -3.45 -9.98
N ASP A 129 -17.67 -3.56 -8.65
CA ASP A 129 -18.51 -2.80 -7.73
C ASP A 129 -18.21 -1.30 -7.82
N ILE A 130 -19.29 -0.51 -7.81
CA ILE A 130 -19.20 0.94 -7.87
C ILE A 130 -18.62 1.48 -6.54
N SER A 131 -17.62 2.36 -6.64
CA SER A 131 -17.10 3.06 -5.47
C SER A 131 -18.19 3.90 -4.81
N ASP A 132 -18.42 3.66 -3.53
CA ASP A 132 -19.39 4.36 -2.70
C ASP A 132 -18.73 5.10 -1.52
N ALA A 133 -17.43 5.37 -1.61
CA ALA A 133 -16.70 6.11 -0.59
C ALA A 133 -17.35 7.45 -0.26
N HIS A 134 -17.50 7.76 1.03
CA HIS A 134 -18.09 9.02 1.49
C HIS A 134 -17.05 10.12 1.69
N ASP A 135 -15.83 9.76 2.09
CA ASP A 135 -14.77 10.73 2.41
C ASP A 135 -13.89 11.10 1.19
N ILE A 136 -13.19 12.22 1.32
CA ILE A 136 -12.28 12.73 0.26
C ILE A 136 -11.15 11.74 -0.02
N TYR A 137 -10.65 11.02 0.99
CA TYR A 137 -9.58 10.06 0.81
C TYR A 137 -9.99 8.95 -0.14
N GLY A 138 -11.07 8.23 0.17
CA GLY A 138 -11.57 7.14 -0.69
C GLY A 138 -11.93 7.61 -2.09
N LYS A 139 -12.66 8.75 -2.20
CA LYS A 139 -13.00 9.36 -3.50
C LYS A 139 -11.75 9.74 -4.31
N SER A 140 -10.75 10.36 -3.68
CA SER A 140 -9.53 10.77 -4.37
C SER A 140 -8.70 9.58 -4.84
N LYS A 141 -8.63 8.51 -4.05
CA LYS A 141 -7.95 7.27 -4.43
C LYS A 141 -8.66 6.57 -5.59
N TYR A 142 -10.00 6.50 -5.56
CA TYR A 142 -10.79 5.93 -6.65
C TYR A 142 -10.58 6.67 -7.99
N ILE A 143 -10.62 8.02 -7.96
CA ILE A 143 -10.37 8.83 -9.18
C ILE A 143 -8.96 8.60 -9.72
N GLY A 144 -7.99 8.29 -8.87
CA GLY A 144 -6.59 8.03 -9.27
C GLY A 144 -6.30 6.62 -9.79
N GLU A 145 -7.28 5.72 -9.85
CA GLU A 145 -7.11 4.37 -10.37
C GLU A 145 -6.87 4.36 -11.88
N LEU A 146 -5.94 3.53 -12.34
CA LEU A 146 -5.44 3.53 -13.72
C LEU A 146 -6.12 2.43 -14.56
N ASN A 147 -7.42 2.57 -14.81
CA ASN A 147 -8.21 1.54 -15.49
C ASN A 147 -7.96 1.48 -17.01
N ASP A 148 -7.70 2.65 -17.63
CA ASP A 148 -7.74 2.82 -19.10
C ASP A 148 -6.33 2.83 -19.73
N TYR A 149 -5.31 2.36 -19.01
CA TYR A 149 -3.93 2.33 -19.49
C TYR A 149 -3.42 0.90 -19.61
N ALA A 150 -3.19 0.41 -20.82
CA ALA A 150 -2.76 -0.97 -21.08
C ALA A 150 -1.41 -1.35 -20.43
N HIS A 151 -0.56 -0.37 -20.10
CA HIS A 151 0.73 -0.56 -19.42
C HIS A 151 0.66 -0.33 -17.90
N CYS A 152 -0.55 -0.19 -17.34
CA CYS A 152 -0.73 0.07 -15.91
C CYS A 152 -1.57 -1.03 -15.25
N ILE A 153 -1.16 -1.41 -14.04
CA ILE A 153 -1.97 -2.21 -13.13
C ILE A 153 -2.20 -1.41 -11.83
N THR A 154 -3.44 -1.39 -11.37
CA THR A 154 -3.84 -0.84 -10.07
C THR A 154 -4.16 -1.98 -9.12
N LEU A 155 -3.52 -2.03 -7.97
CA LEU A 155 -3.79 -2.99 -6.91
C LEU A 155 -4.65 -2.33 -5.83
N ARG A 156 -5.93 -2.69 -5.74
CA ARG A 156 -6.76 -2.35 -4.58
C ARG A 156 -6.44 -3.31 -3.44
N THR A 157 -6.03 -2.77 -2.32
CA THR A 157 -5.65 -3.55 -1.14
C THR A 157 -5.79 -2.72 0.13
N SER A 158 -5.55 -3.30 1.26
CA SER A 158 -5.29 -2.62 2.51
C SER A 158 -3.98 -3.13 3.09
N ILE A 159 -3.32 -2.34 3.92
CA ILE A 159 -1.99 -2.69 4.41
C ILE A 159 -1.85 -2.48 5.92
N ILE A 160 -1.05 -3.34 6.54
CA ILE A 160 -0.52 -3.17 7.89
C ILE A 160 1.00 -3.32 7.86
N GLY A 161 1.68 -2.73 8.84
CA GLY A 161 3.14 -2.86 8.93
C GLY A 161 3.75 -1.79 9.82
N HIS A 162 5.07 -1.80 9.88
CA HIS A 162 5.86 -0.83 10.64
C HIS A 162 6.15 0.43 9.81
N GLU A 163 6.06 1.57 10.46
CA GLU A 163 6.42 2.86 9.89
C GLU A 163 7.86 3.22 10.24
N LEU A 164 8.55 3.91 9.33
CA LEU A 164 9.95 4.31 9.56
C LEU A 164 10.10 5.45 10.57
N ASN A 165 9.11 6.36 10.61
CA ASN A 165 9.25 7.64 11.31
C ASN A 165 7.97 8.11 12.02
N SER A 166 6.95 7.29 12.10
CA SER A 166 5.73 7.57 12.86
C SER A 166 5.19 6.32 13.55
N LYS A 167 4.15 6.46 14.36
CA LYS A 167 3.47 5.36 15.07
C LYS A 167 1.97 5.45 14.87
N ALA A 168 1.54 5.93 13.69
CA ALA A 168 0.13 6.10 13.37
C ALA A 168 -0.49 4.83 12.75
N SER A 169 0.33 3.88 12.29
CA SER A 169 -0.13 2.59 11.77
C SER A 169 -0.78 1.75 12.87
N LEU A 170 -1.69 0.85 12.47
CA LEU A 170 -2.38 -0.04 13.42
C LEU A 170 -1.40 -0.83 14.30
N VAL A 171 -0.34 -1.37 13.70
CA VAL A 171 0.63 -2.22 14.40
C VAL A 171 1.45 -1.40 15.39
N ASP A 172 2.06 -0.30 14.95
CA ASP A 172 2.92 0.52 15.81
C ASP A 172 2.11 1.24 16.89
N TRP A 173 0.87 1.68 16.56
CA TRP A 173 -0.06 2.18 17.56
C TRP A 173 -0.37 1.12 18.63
N PHE A 174 -0.73 -0.10 18.21
CA PHE A 174 -1.06 -1.20 19.12
C PHE A 174 0.13 -1.58 20.01
N LEU A 175 1.31 -1.72 19.42
CA LEU A 175 2.52 -2.04 20.19
C LEU A 175 2.90 -0.94 21.20
N GLY A 176 2.51 0.30 20.93
CA GLY A 176 2.71 1.43 21.85
C GLY A 176 1.68 1.57 22.96
N GLN A 177 0.59 0.76 22.95
CA GLN A 177 -0.44 0.80 24.00
C GLN A 177 0.08 0.17 25.32
N GLY A 178 -0.55 0.57 26.45
CA GLY A 178 -0.27 0.03 27.78
C GLY A 178 -1.11 -1.20 28.10
N ASP A 179 -1.96 -1.08 29.13
CA ASP A 179 -2.59 -2.24 29.78
C ASP A 179 -3.78 -2.82 29.02
N GLN A 180 -4.55 -2.00 28.32
CA GLN A 180 -5.80 -2.42 27.70
C GLN A 180 -6.11 -1.66 26.40
N VAL A 181 -6.70 -2.37 25.41
CA VAL A 181 -7.25 -1.79 24.17
C VAL A 181 -8.58 -2.41 23.80
N LYS A 182 -9.38 -1.71 22.99
CA LYS A 182 -10.56 -2.26 22.36
C LYS A 182 -10.20 -3.02 21.09
N GLY A 183 -10.70 -4.24 20.95
CA GLY A 183 -10.65 -5.05 19.73
C GLY A 183 -12.01 -5.05 19.04
N PHE A 184 -12.11 -4.47 17.84
CA PHE A 184 -13.39 -4.40 17.13
C PHE A 184 -13.70 -5.71 16.42
N THR A 185 -14.75 -6.41 16.87
CA THR A 185 -15.17 -7.73 16.35
C THR A 185 -15.98 -7.64 15.05
N LYS A 186 -16.52 -6.46 14.70
CA LYS A 186 -17.29 -6.22 13.47
C LYS A 186 -16.58 -5.28 12.49
N ALA A 187 -15.32 -4.93 12.74
CA ALA A 187 -14.49 -4.17 11.81
C ALA A 187 -13.57 -5.14 11.06
N ILE A 188 -13.95 -5.49 9.84
CA ILE A 188 -13.29 -6.52 9.04
C ILE A 188 -12.17 -5.95 8.20
N PHE A 189 -11.04 -6.63 8.17
CA PHE A 189 -9.84 -6.33 7.41
C PHE A 189 -9.47 -7.51 6.52
N SER A 190 -9.01 -7.26 5.30
CA SER A 190 -8.54 -8.30 4.37
C SER A 190 -7.25 -7.93 3.62
N GLY A 191 -6.54 -6.93 4.11
CA GLY A 191 -5.28 -6.48 3.50
C GLY A 191 -4.10 -7.37 3.86
N PHE A 192 -2.89 -6.87 3.58
CA PHE A 192 -1.64 -7.59 3.80
C PHE A 192 -0.64 -6.81 4.68
N PRO A 193 0.28 -7.52 5.35
CA PRO A 193 1.55 -6.91 5.76
C PRO A 193 2.28 -6.34 4.56
N THR A 194 2.91 -5.17 4.74
CA THR A 194 3.63 -4.50 3.63
C THR A 194 4.71 -5.36 2.98
N VAL A 195 5.36 -6.20 3.76
CA VAL A 195 6.38 -7.13 3.29
C VAL A 195 5.79 -8.23 2.40
N GLU A 196 4.61 -8.74 2.73
CA GLU A 196 3.91 -9.71 1.88
C GLU A 196 3.42 -9.06 0.58
N LEU A 197 2.90 -7.83 0.64
CA LEU A 197 2.52 -7.10 -0.57
C LEU A 197 3.75 -6.81 -1.47
N ALA A 198 4.90 -6.50 -0.88
CA ALA A 198 6.16 -6.36 -1.62
C ALA A 198 6.55 -7.65 -2.34
N LYS A 199 6.38 -8.80 -1.68
CA LYS A 199 6.59 -10.14 -2.27
C LYS A 199 5.57 -10.43 -3.37
N ILE A 200 4.30 -10.10 -3.18
CA ILE A 200 3.27 -10.25 -4.22
C ILE A 200 3.65 -9.43 -5.47
N ILE A 201 4.09 -8.18 -5.28
CA ILE A 201 4.55 -7.34 -6.39
C ILE A 201 5.72 -7.99 -7.12
N GLN A 202 6.72 -8.49 -6.39
CA GLN A 202 7.92 -9.11 -6.96
C GLN A 202 7.62 -10.38 -7.73
N ASP A 203 6.84 -11.29 -7.14
CA ASP A 203 6.73 -12.67 -7.61
C ASP A 203 5.48 -12.91 -8.48
N TYR A 204 4.45 -12.04 -8.37
CA TYR A 204 3.17 -12.21 -9.07
C TYR A 204 2.76 -11.04 -9.96
N VAL A 205 3.19 -9.80 -9.67
CA VAL A 205 2.81 -8.65 -10.50
C VAL A 205 3.87 -8.35 -11.56
N ILE A 206 5.14 -8.31 -11.18
CA ILE A 206 6.24 -8.01 -12.11
C ILE A 206 6.35 -9.05 -13.23
N PRO A 207 6.29 -10.38 -12.95
CA PRO A 207 6.40 -11.39 -14.00
C PRO A 207 5.19 -11.45 -14.95
N HIS A 208 4.00 -11.03 -14.51
CA HIS A 208 2.79 -11.02 -15.32
C HIS A 208 2.59 -9.64 -15.97
N SER A 209 3.35 -9.37 -17.02
CA SER A 209 3.36 -8.08 -17.71
C SER A 209 2.08 -7.78 -18.50
N ASP A 210 1.26 -8.78 -18.76
CA ASP A 210 -0.04 -8.72 -19.41
C ASP A 210 -1.17 -8.23 -18.51
N LEU A 211 -0.98 -8.23 -17.18
CA LEU A 211 -1.97 -7.73 -16.25
C LEU A 211 -2.08 -6.20 -16.34
N ALA A 212 -3.27 -5.70 -16.66
CA ALA A 212 -3.60 -4.28 -16.73
C ALA A 212 -4.99 -4.02 -16.13
N GLY A 213 -5.26 -2.75 -15.76
CA GLY A 213 -6.51 -2.37 -15.10
C GLY A 213 -6.46 -2.56 -13.59
N VAL A 214 -7.62 -2.78 -12.96
CA VAL A 214 -7.76 -2.88 -11.50
C VAL A 214 -7.90 -4.32 -11.07
N TYR A 215 -7.12 -4.70 -10.05
CA TYR A 215 -7.21 -6.00 -9.38
C TYR A 215 -7.35 -5.81 -7.87
N HIS A 216 -8.23 -6.57 -7.25
CA HIS A 216 -8.26 -6.73 -5.81
C HIS A 216 -7.16 -7.68 -5.36
N VAL A 217 -6.39 -7.27 -4.35
CA VAL A 217 -5.32 -8.08 -3.77
C VAL A 217 -5.53 -8.15 -2.27
N SER A 218 -6.03 -9.30 -1.80
CA SER A 218 -6.47 -9.46 -0.41
C SER A 218 -6.14 -10.83 0.16
N ALA A 219 -5.91 -10.85 1.48
CA ALA A 219 -5.94 -12.04 2.32
C ALA A 219 -7.38 -12.46 2.65
N GLU A 220 -7.54 -13.55 3.37
CA GLU A 220 -8.84 -13.92 3.92
C GLU A 220 -9.32 -12.87 4.93
N PRO A 221 -10.62 -12.54 4.97
CA PRO A 221 -11.14 -11.57 5.92
C PRO A 221 -10.86 -11.96 7.38
N ILE A 222 -10.50 -10.97 8.21
CA ILE A 222 -10.31 -11.13 9.65
C ILE A 222 -10.88 -9.90 10.37
N ASP A 223 -11.51 -10.09 11.52
CA ASP A 223 -11.88 -8.98 12.37
C ASP A 223 -10.67 -8.38 13.10
N LYS A 224 -10.74 -7.09 13.46
CA LYS A 224 -9.63 -6.41 14.09
C LYS A 224 -9.31 -6.91 15.50
N CYS A 225 -10.27 -7.48 16.23
CA CYS A 225 -10.03 -8.08 17.55
C CYS A 225 -9.09 -9.28 17.40
N THR A 226 -9.48 -10.24 16.59
CA THR A 226 -8.67 -11.44 16.28
C THR A 226 -7.31 -11.08 15.69
N LEU A 227 -7.23 -10.07 14.82
CA LEU A 227 -5.94 -9.60 14.27
C LEU A 227 -5.03 -9.05 15.36
N LEU A 228 -5.55 -8.25 16.31
CA LEU A 228 -4.76 -7.72 17.43
C LEU A 228 -4.30 -8.83 18.38
N GLU A 229 -5.13 -9.84 18.63
CA GLU A 229 -4.78 -11.02 19.42
C GLU A 229 -3.61 -11.80 18.79
N LEU A 230 -3.64 -12.02 17.47
CA LEU A 230 -2.53 -12.65 16.74
C LEU A 230 -1.25 -11.81 16.80
N ILE A 231 -1.37 -10.49 16.68
CA ILE A 231 -0.22 -9.59 16.81
C ILE A 231 0.33 -9.65 18.24
N ALA A 232 -0.52 -9.63 19.27
CA ALA A 232 -0.09 -9.74 20.66
C ALA A 232 0.67 -11.06 20.90
N GLU A 233 0.16 -12.17 20.38
CA GLU A 233 0.79 -13.48 20.51
C GLU A 233 2.18 -13.52 19.85
N VAL A 234 2.27 -13.14 18.58
CA VAL A 234 3.52 -13.23 17.79
C VAL A 234 4.58 -12.23 18.29
N TYR A 235 4.16 -11.04 18.71
CA TYR A 235 5.06 -9.99 19.22
C TYR A 235 5.36 -10.14 20.73
N ILE A 236 4.78 -11.17 21.38
CA ILE A 236 4.94 -11.43 22.82
C ILE A 236 4.57 -10.17 23.63
N LYS A 237 3.43 -9.55 23.26
CA LYS A 237 2.93 -8.36 23.93
C LYS A 237 1.84 -8.74 24.95
N GLU A 238 2.11 -8.52 26.21
CA GLU A 238 1.12 -8.65 27.29
C GLU A 238 0.22 -7.41 27.30
N ILE A 239 -1.05 -7.59 26.91
CA ILE A 239 -2.07 -6.54 26.86
C ILE A 239 -3.46 -7.18 26.87
N GLU A 240 -4.41 -6.58 27.58
CA GLU A 240 -5.80 -6.99 27.54
C GLU A 240 -6.48 -6.42 26.29
N ILE A 241 -7.10 -7.29 25.48
CA ILE A 241 -7.87 -6.87 24.30
C ILE A 241 -9.35 -7.11 24.61
N VAL A 242 -10.10 -6.03 24.81
CA VAL A 242 -11.53 -6.08 25.13
C VAL A 242 -12.34 -6.06 23.86
N ALA A 243 -13.11 -7.11 23.62
CA ALA A 243 -14.00 -7.22 22.48
C ALA A 243 -15.04 -6.07 22.46
N ASP A 244 -15.16 -5.40 21.31
CA ASP A 244 -16.09 -4.28 21.10
C ASP A 244 -16.80 -4.46 19.75
N ASP A 245 -18.12 -4.50 19.74
CA ASP A 245 -18.95 -4.68 18.54
C ASP A 245 -19.60 -3.39 18.02
N THR A 246 -19.24 -2.24 18.59
CA THR A 246 -19.85 -0.94 18.27
C THR A 246 -19.44 -0.41 16.90
N LEU A 247 -18.23 -0.73 16.41
CA LEU A 247 -17.79 -0.35 15.08
C LEU A 247 -18.11 -1.47 14.09
N VAL A 248 -19.09 -1.21 13.23
CA VAL A 248 -19.46 -2.13 12.14
C VAL A 248 -18.97 -1.56 10.82
N ILE A 249 -18.00 -2.21 10.20
CA ILE A 249 -17.46 -1.84 8.90
C ILE A 249 -16.81 -3.06 8.25
N ASN A 250 -17.18 -3.38 7.01
CA ASN A 250 -16.60 -4.50 6.29
C ASN A 250 -16.18 -4.07 4.88
N ARG A 251 -14.88 -3.86 4.68
CA ARG A 251 -14.28 -3.53 3.38
C ARG A 251 -13.50 -4.71 2.82
N SER A 252 -13.89 -5.94 3.17
CA SER A 252 -13.24 -7.11 2.61
C SER A 252 -13.37 -7.14 1.09
N LEU A 253 -12.27 -7.51 0.43
CA LEU A 253 -12.17 -7.58 -1.02
C LEU A 253 -12.18 -9.03 -1.47
N ASN A 254 -12.89 -9.33 -2.52
CA ASN A 254 -12.78 -10.56 -3.27
C ASN A 254 -11.64 -10.41 -4.29
N SER A 255 -10.58 -11.19 -4.16
CA SER A 255 -9.41 -11.16 -5.05
C SER A 255 -9.36 -12.35 -6.02
N MET A 256 -10.53 -12.88 -6.41
CA MET A 256 -10.59 -14.06 -7.27
C MET A 256 -9.92 -13.82 -8.62
N TRP A 257 -10.14 -12.67 -9.25
CA TRP A 257 -9.51 -12.32 -10.53
C TRP A 257 -7.99 -12.35 -10.45
N PHE A 258 -7.41 -11.78 -9.38
CA PHE A 258 -5.96 -11.82 -9.18
C PHE A 258 -5.45 -13.24 -8.92
N LYS A 259 -6.18 -14.01 -8.10
CA LYS A 259 -5.85 -15.41 -7.81
C LYS A 259 -5.87 -16.29 -9.08
N GLU A 260 -6.87 -16.11 -9.93
CA GLU A 260 -6.99 -16.85 -11.20
C GLU A 260 -5.91 -16.45 -12.21
N ALA A 261 -5.62 -15.16 -12.31
CA ALA A 261 -4.63 -14.64 -13.27
C ALA A 261 -3.19 -14.99 -12.88
N THR A 262 -2.88 -15.11 -11.58
CA THR A 262 -1.49 -15.25 -11.11
C THR A 262 -1.20 -16.57 -10.41
N GLY A 263 -2.21 -17.32 -9.99
CA GLY A 263 -2.06 -18.50 -9.13
C GLY A 263 -1.73 -18.18 -7.67
N TYR A 264 -1.74 -16.88 -7.26
CA TYR A 264 -1.43 -16.49 -5.88
C TYR A 264 -2.46 -17.06 -4.89
N LYS A 265 -1.95 -17.59 -3.78
CA LYS A 265 -2.77 -18.07 -2.65
C LYS A 265 -2.27 -17.39 -1.37
N PRO A 266 -3.12 -16.60 -0.68
CA PRO A 266 -2.70 -15.93 0.53
C PRO A 266 -2.36 -16.93 1.64
N PRO A 267 -1.27 -16.70 2.38
CA PRO A 267 -0.94 -17.46 3.58
C PRO A 267 -1.97 -17.25 4.69
N SER A 268 -1.92 -18.10 5.74
CA SER A 268 -2.72 -17.89 6.94
C SER A 268 -2.34 -16.59 7.65
N TRP A 269 -3.27 -15.99 8.39
CA TRP A 269 -3.00 -14.76 9.16
C TRP A 269 -1.85 -14.91 10.15
N ARG A 270 -1.74 -16.08 10.79
CA ARG A 270 -0.60 -16.36 11.67
C ARG A 270 0.74 -16.26 10.94
N SER A 271 0.81 -16.84 9.73
CA SER A 271 2.02 -16.75 8.90
C SER A 271 2.29 -15.33 8.42
N LEU A 272 1.23 -14.57 8.05
CA LEU A 272 1.36 -13.16 7.65
C LEU A 272 1.88 -12.29 8.78
N VAL A 273 1.37 -12.45 10.00
CA VAL A 273 1.84 -11.70 11.17
C VAL A 273 3.28 -12.11 11.54
N GLN A 274 3.64 -13.40 11.42
CA GLN A 274 5.00 -13.86 11.65
C GLN A 274 5.99 -13.23 10.66
N VAL A 275 5.68 -13.22 9.37
CA VAL A 275 6.53 -12.58 8.34
C VAL A 275 6.68 -11.08 8.62
N MET A 276 5.63 -10.40 9.08
CA MET A 276 5.70 -8.99 9.48
C MET A 276 6.63 -8.78 10.68
N PHE A 277 6.58 -9.67 11.67
CA PHE A 277 7.45 -9.63 12.84
C PHE A 277 8.93 -9.84 12.47
N ASP A 278 9.22 -10.80 11.60
CA ASP A 278 10.58 -11.15 11.19
C ASP A 278 11.25 -10.04 10.34
N ASN A 279 10.47 -9.15 9.74
CA ASN A 279 10.94 -8.07 8.86
C ASN A 279 10.71 -6.65 9.42
N ARG A 280 10.61 -6.51 10.74
CA ARG A 280 10.43 -5.23 11.42
C ARG A 280 11.70 -4.37 11.47
#